data_58485108b15665a43df3fb5f89bf8154
#
_entry.id   58485108b15665a43df3fb5f89bf8154
#
_cell.length_a   1.000
_cell.length_b   1.000
_cell.length_c   1.000
_cell.angle_alpha   90.00
_cell.angle_beta   90.00
_cell.angle_gamma   90.00
#
_symmetry.space_group_name_H-M   'P 1'
#
loop_
_entity.id
_entity.type
_entity.pdbx_description
1 polymer ?
#
loop_
_entity_poly.entity_id
_entity_poly.type
_entity_poly.pdbx_seq_one_letter_code
_entity_poly.pdbx_strand_id
1 'polypeptide(L)'
;MRAPLFALPLLLASVAPAWATTADDKPHEQEEVAIPAPIRAMLEAAIAAGNDGEVTTIVKYARAADPASGDAVARIAEQWRDERKNAHDTRIREASAFDLWRGRAELGGYLTTGNSETVGATAAIDLTREGLEWRHKVRLQGDYQRSLGVTTREHYLASYEPNYKIDSRRYIYGAGQFESDRFLGYNQRYSTSIGAGYSVIQNPAMKLDLELGPAYRYTAFTDSTTQSSLAARGSLDFAWKFTSGLKLTQVASAYLERYNSTINGTTALAARVVGPLSAQLSYVVQYESSPPVGRRTTDTTSRASLVYTF
;
A
#
# COMPACT_ATOMS: atom_id res chain seq x y z
N MET A 1 -68.73 -19.05 -13.51
CA MET A 1 -69.38 -19.52 -14.75
C MET A 1 -68.39 -20.01 -15.73
N ARG A 2 -68.49 -21.29 -16.03
CA ARG A 2 -68.05 -22.00 -17.23
C ARG A 2 -66.54 -22.20 -17.51
N ALA A 3 -66.14 -23.43 -17.25
CA ALA A 3 -65.17 -24.25 -17.91
C ALA A 3 -65.55 -24.62 -19.35
N PRO A 4 -64.88 -25.62 -19.99
CA PRO A 4 -63.55 -25.86 -20.47
C PRO A 4 -63.56 -26.19 -21.99
N LEU A 5 -62.45 -26.38 -22.63
CA LEU A 5 -62.39 -27.08 -23.91
C LEU A 5 -61.15 -27.92 -24.06
N PHE A 6 -61.39 -29.19 -24.31
CA PHE A 6 -60.54 -30.30 -24.68
C PHE A 6 -59.79 -30.05 -25.99
N ALA A 7 -58.55 -30.57 -26.12
CA ALA A 7 -58.00 -31.00 -27.39
C ALA A 7 -57.04 -32.18 -27.19
N LEU A 8 -57.24 -33.15 -27.99
CA LEU A 8 -56.81 -34.52 -28.12
C LEU A 8 -55.32 -34.64 -28.64
N PRO A 9 -54.58 -35.70 -28.30
CA PRO A 9 -53.21 -35.90 -28.80
C PRO A 9 -53.20 -36.60 -30.15
N LEU A 10 -52.30 -36.10 -31.05
CA LEU A 10 -52.00 -36.75 -32.30
C LEU A 10 -50.67 -37.53 -32.15
N LEU A 11 -50.82 -38.88 -32.16
CA LEU A 11 -49.71 -39.83 -32.30
C LEU A 11 -49.19 -39.80 -33.74
N LEU A 12 -47.95 -39.39 -33.91
CA LEU A 12 -47.18 -39.65 -35.14
C LEU A 12 -45.99 -40.52 -34.80
N ALA A 13 -46.10 -41.80 -35.16
CA ALA A 13 -45.02 -42.74 -35.17
C ALA A 13 -44.05 -42.41 -36.33
N SER A 14 -42.85 -42.00 -36.03
CA SER A 14 -41.76 -41.92 -37.02
C SER A 14 -40.74 -43.04 -36.76
N VAL A 15 -40.60 -43.89 -37.71
CA VAL A 15 -39.60 -44.97 -37.84
C VAL A 15 -38.20 -44.32 -37.94
N ALA A 16 -37.32 -44.61 -36.99
CA ALA A 16 -35.92 -44.22 -37.09
C ALA A 16 -35.12 -45.31 -37.80
N PRO A 17 -34.26 -45.00 -38.76
CA PRO A 17 -33.31 -45.96 -39.29
C PRO A 17 -32.15 -46.19 -38.30
N ALA A 18 -31.88 -47.40 -37.97
CA ALA A 18 -30.74 -47.83 -37.20
C ALA A 18 -29.45 -47.70 -38.04
N TRP A 19 -28.62 -46.75 -37.64
CA TRP A 19 -27.17 -46.80 -37.93
C TRP A 19 -26.48 -46.62 -36.57
N ALA A 20 -26.25 -47.70 -35.94
CA ALA A 20 -25.32 -47.74 -34.82
C ALA A 20 -23.88 -47.63 -35.37
N THR A 21 -23.33 -46.42 -35.36
CA THR A 21 -21.89 -46.26 -35.27
C THR A 21 -21.55 -46.05 -33.83
N THR A 22 -21.05 -47.08 -33.20
CA THR A 22 -20.34 -47.02 -31.92
C THR A 22 -19.07 -46.23 -32.15
N ALA A 23 -19.14 -44.88 -31.96
CA ALA A 23 -17.95 -44.12 -31.65
C ALA A 23 -17.59 -44.52 -30.23
N ASP A 24 -16.50 -45.24 -30.09
CA ASP A 24 -15.81 -45.51 -28.80
C ASP A 24 -15.26 -44.17 -28.30
N ASP A 25 -16.13 -43.40 -27.65
CA ASP A 25 -15.78 -42.17 -26.99
C ASP A 25 -15.13 -42.53 -25.62
N LYS A 26 -13.94 -43.11 -25.71
CA LYS A 26 -13.06 -43.19 -24.56
C LYS A 26 -12.67 -41.75 -24.24
N PRO A 27 -12.86 -41.28 -22.98
CA PRO A 27 -12.25 -40.05 -22.55
C PRO A 27 -10.76 -40.16 -22.89
N HIS A 28 -10.22 -39.21 -23.64
CA HIS A 28 -8.79 -39.09 -23.81
C HIS A 28 -8.19 -38.94 -22.41
N GLU A 29 -7.75 -40.06 -21.86
CA GLU A 29 -6.85 -40.13 -20.73
C GLU A 29 -5.63 -39.35 -21.20
N GLN A 30 -5.49 -38.09 -20.75
CA GLN A 30 -4.32 -37.28 -21.05
C GLN A 30 -3.14 -38.11 -20.55
N GLU A 31 -2.35 -38.67 -21.45
CA GLU A 31 -1.11 -39.35 -21.12
C GLU A 31 -0.31 -38.42 -20.22
N GLU A 32 -0.20 -38.78 -18.94
CA GLU A 32 0.55 -38.02 -17.95
C GLU A 32 2.00 -38.05 -18.37
N VAL A 33 2.45 -37.01 -19.07
CA VAL A 33 3.82 -36.92 -19.57
C VAL A 33 4.76 -37.09 -18.39
N ALA A 34 5.52 -38.18 -18.40
CA ALA A 34 6.40 -38.54 -17.29
C ALA A 34 7.52 -37.52 -17.16
N ILE A 35 7.49 -36.74 -16.08
CA ILE A 35 8.58 -35.82 -15.75
C ILE A 35 9.78 -36.65 -15.30
N PRO A 36 11.00 -36.42 -15.87
CA PRO A 36 12.21 -37.09 -15.42
C PRO A 36 12.44 -36.91 -13.91
N ALA A 37 12.74 -38.00 -13.20
CA ALA A 37 12.84 -38.02 -11.75
C ALA A 37 13.77 -36.91 -11.16
N PRO A 38 14.93 -36.56 -11.76
CA PRO A 38 15.76 -35.49 -11.25
C PRO A 38 15.06 -34.10 -11.34
N ILE A 39 14.33 -33.83 -12.44
CA ILE A 39 13.60 -32.57 -12.63
C ILE A 39 12.46 -32.45 -11.62
N ARG A 40 11.72 -33.57 -11.40
CA ARG A 40 10.64 -33.64 -10.42
C ARG A 40 11.18 -33.37 -9.01
N ALA A 41 12.28 -34.02 -8.61
CA ALA A 41 12.89 -33.82 -7.30
C ALA A 41 13.37 -32.36 -7.07
N MET A 42 13.97 -31.73 -8.09
CA MET A 42 14.37 -30.33 -8.01
C MET A 42 13.15 -29.39 -7.87
N LEU A 43 12.07 -29.65 -8.63
CA LEU A 43 10.84 -28.86 -8.55
C LEU A 43 10.18 -28.98 -7.16
N GLU A 44 10.05 -30.20 -6.65
CA GLU A 44 9.47 -30.48 -5.33
C GLU A 44 10.30 -29.80 -4.20
N ALA A 45 11.63 -29.86 -4.29
CA ALA A 45 12.51 -29.16 -3.34
C ALA A 45 12.34 -27.62 -3.39
N ALA A 46 12.25 -27.04 -4.59
CA ALA A 46 12.03 -25.60 -4.75
C ALA A 46 10.64 -25.17 -4.26
N ILE A 47 9.61 -25.99 -4.51
CA ILE A 47 8.24 -25.82 -4.01
C ILE A 47 8.22 -25.89 -2.48
N ALA A 48 8.85 -26.89 -1.89
CA ALA A 48 8.94 -27.07 -0.43
C ALA A 48 9.68 -25.89 0.24
N ALA A 49 10.74 -25.38 -0.42
CA ALA A 49 11.45 -24.16 0.02
C ALA A 49 10.63 -22.87 -0.17
N GLY A 50 9.51 -22.91 -0.91
CA GLY A 50 8.71 -21.74 -1.21
C GLY A 50 9.37 -20.72 -2.15
N ASN A 51 10.40 -21.13 -2.90
CA ASN A 51 11.24 -20.26 -3.73
C ASN A 51 10.72 -20.18 -5.18
N ASP A 52 9.87 -19.21 -5.47
CA ASP A 52 9.29 -18.99 -6.81
C ASP A 52 10.35 -18.72 -7.89
N GLY A 53 11.47 -18.10 -7.54
CA GLY A 53 12.59 -17.84 -8.46
C GLY A 53 13.25 -19.13 -8.94
N GLU A 54 13.48 -20.09 -8.03
CA GLU A 54 14.00 -21.42 -8.37
C GLU A 54 12.98 -22.22 -9.18
N VAL A 55 11.71 -22.22 -8.79
CA VAL A 55 10.62 -22.86 -9.55
C VAL A 55 10.57 -22.33 -10.97
N THR A 56 10.63 -21.01 -11.16
CA THR A 56 10.66 -20.36 -12.49
C THR A 56 11.88 -20.80 -13.30
N THR A 57 13.04 -20.91 -12.66
CA THR A 57 14.28 -21.33 -13.29
C THR A 57 14.21 -22.79 -13.74
N ILE A 58 13.66 -23.66 -12.90
CA ILE A 58 13.48 -25.08 -13.22
C ILE A 58 12.52 -25.25 -14.41
N VAL A 59 11.37 -24.54 -14.42
CA VAL A 59 10.42 -24.54 -15.56
C VAL A 59 11.12 -24.10 -16.84
N LYS A 60 11.93 -23.04 -16.81
CA LYS A 60 12.66 -22.52 -17.96
C LYS A 60 13.60 -23.59 -18.55
N TYR A 61 14.39 -24.22 -17.71
CA TYR A 61 15.37 -25.22 -18.19
C TYR A 61 14.73 -26.57 -18.54
N ALA A 62 13.64 -26.98 -17.86
CA ALA A 62 12.88 -28.16 -18.25
C ALA A 62 12.31 -28.00 -19.66
N ARG A 63 11.71 -26.86 -20.01
CA ARG A 63 11.21 -26.57 -21.37
C ARG A 63 12.32 -26.56 -22.42
N ALA A 64 13.52 -26.12 -22.07
CA ALA A 64 14.65 -26.09 -23.00
C ALA A 64 15.22 -27.48 -23.24
N ALA A 65 15.18 -28.37 -22.24
CA ALA A 65 15.72 -29.73 -22.34
C ALA A 65 14.74 -30.71 -23.01
N ASP A 66 13.46 -30.66 -22.65
CA ASP A 66 12.38 -31.48 -23.18
C ASP A 66 11.05 -30.71 -23.11
N PRO A 67 10.52 -30.21 -24.26
CA PRO A 67 9.30 -29.42 -24.28
C PRO A 67 8.09 -30.11 -23.66
N ALA A 68 7.92 -31.42 -23.86
CA ALA A 68 6.76 -32.17 -23.36
C ALA A 68 6.77 -32.26 -21.83
N SER A 69 7.90 -32.63 -21.21
CA SER A 69 8.04 -32.64 -19.75
C SER A 69 8.07 -31.22 -19.19
N GLY A 70 8.59 -30.24 -19.93
CA GLY A 70 8.61 -28.83 -19.58
C GLY A 70 7.21 -28.24 -19.38
N ASP A 71 6.24 -28.63 -20.19
CA ASP A 71 4.85 -28.20 -20.03
C ASP A 71 4.17 -28.87 -18.83
N ALA A 72 4.51 -30.13 -18.52
CA ALA A 72 4.03 -30.79 -17.30
C ALA A 72 4.61 -30.13 -16.03
N VAL A 73 5.89 -29.77 -16.03
CA VAL A 73 6.55 -29.02 -14.94
C VAL A 73 5.92 -27.64 -14.77
N ALA A 74 5.59 -26.95 -15.88
CA ALA A 74 4.95 -25.64 -15.84
C ALA A 74 3.55 -25.70 -15.21
N ARG A 75 2.75 -26.72 -15.57
CA ARG A 75 1.41 -26.93 -14.95
C ARG A 75 1.49 -27.11 -13.44
N ILE A 76 2.43 -27.93 -12.94
CA ILE A 76 2.63 -28.12 -11.49
C ILE A 76 3.04 -26.79 -10.84
N ALA A 77 3.93 -26.04 -11.46
CA ALA A 77 4.36 -24.74 -10.95
C ALA A 77 3.23 -23.72 -10.90
N GLU A 78 2.37 -23.68 -11.93
CA GLU A 78 1.18 -22.82 -11.97
C GLU A 78 0.15 -23.22 -10.92
N GLN A 79 -0.17 -24.51 -10.81
CA GLN A 79 -1.07 -25.01 -9.78
C GLN A 79 -0.59 -24.64 -8.36
N TRP A 80 0.69 -24.83 -8.06
CA TRP A 80 1.27 -24.44 -6.78
C TRP A 80 1.18 -22.94 -6.52
N ARG A 81 1.38 -22.08 -7.56
CA ARG A 81 1.21 -20.63 -7.44
C ARG A 81 -0.24 -20.25 -7.15
N ASP A 82 -1.18 -20.89 -7.85
CA ASP A 82 -2.60 -20.67 -7.67
C ASP A 82 -3.08 -21.11 -6.28
N GLU A 83 -2.61 -22.26 -5.79
CA GLU A 83 -2.90 -22.73 -4.44
C GLU A 83 -2.38 -21.75 -3.38
N ARG A 84 -1.13 -21.25 -3.53
CA ARG A 84 -0.57 -20.26 -2.63
C ARG A 84 -1.34 -18.93 -2.67
N LYS A 85 -1.72 -18.50 -3.86
CA LYS A 85 -2.53 -17.30 -4.04
C LYS A 85 -3.90 -17.46 -3.39
N ASN A 86 -4.57 -18.58 -3.64
CA ASN A 86 -5.89 -18.86 -3.05
C ASN A 86 -5.81 -18.95 -1.52
N ALA A 87 -4.80 -19.61 -0.96
CA ALA A 87 -4.58 -19.67 0.48
C ALA A 87 -4.31 -18.27 1.08
N HIS A 88 -3.52 -17.43 0.39
CA HIS A 88 -3.28 -16.07 0.79
C HIS A 88 -4.56 -15.23 0.75
N ASP A 89 -5.33 -15.32 -0.33
CA ASP A 89 -6.57 -14.58 -0.53
C ASP A 89 -7.65 -14.99 0.50
N THR A 90 -7.74 -16.30 0.80
CA THR A 90 -8.62 -16.84 1.83
C THR A 90 -8.25 -16.29 3.20
N ARG A 91 -6.95 -16.31 3.56
CA ARG A 91 -6.48 -15.71 4.82
C ARG A 91 -6.84 -14.24 4.95
N ILE A 92 -6.76 -13.47 3.87
CA ILE A 92 -7.13 -12.06 3.88
C ILE A 92 -8.65 -11.88 4.04
N ARG A 93 -9.47 -12.72 3.39
CA ARG A 93 -10.94 -12.66 3.49
C ARG A 93 -11.44 -13.02 4.89
N GLU A 94 -10.80 -13.99 5.53
CA GLU A 94 -11.17 -14.47 6.86
C GLU A 94 -10.60 -13.59 8.00
N ALA A 95 -9.65 -12.72 7.69
CA ALA A 95 -9.03 -11.83 8.67
C ALA A 95 -10.01 -10.81 9.22
N SER A 96 -10.03 -10.63 10.53
CA SER A 96 -10.85 -9.62 11.19
C SER A 96 -10.40 -8.18 10.82
N ALA A 97 -11.22 -7.18 11.16
CA ALA A 97 -10.87 -5.77 10.90
C ALA A 97 -9.59 -5.33 11.62
N PHE A 98 -9.23 -6.00 12.72
CA PHE A 98 -8.02 -5.70 13.51
C PHE A 98 -6.79 -6.49 13.10
N ASP A 99 -6.95 -7.50 12.23
CA ASP A 99 -5.85 -8.30 11.70
C ASP A 99 -5.19 -7.65 10.49
N LEU A 100 -4.01 -8.14 10.11
CA LEU A 100 -3.23 -7.70 8.94
C LEU A 100 -2.72 -6.26 9.01
N TRP A 101 -2.80 -5.61 10.16
CA TRP A 101 -2.15 -4.32 10.35
C TRP A 101 -0.64 -4.52 10.49
N ARG A 102 0.08 -3.72 9.74
CA ARG A 102 1.54 -3.57 9.87
C ARG A 102 1.81 -2.13 10.18
N GLY A 103 2.77 -1.88 11.04
CA GLY A 103 3.01 -0.54 11.44
C GLY A 103 4.43 -0.26 11.85
N ARG A 104 4.67 1.02 12.07
CA ARG A 104 5.87 1.50 12.73
C ARG A 104 5.49 2.57 13.76
N ALA A 105 6.17 2.53 14.89
CA ALA A 105 6.14 3.57 15.91
C ALA A 105 7.52 4.24 15.92
N GLU A 106 7.53 5.57 15.92
CA GLU A 106 8.72 6.40 15.94
C GLU A 106 8.72 7.26 17.19
N LEU A 107 9.84 7.29 17.92
CA LEU A 107 10.10 8.19 19.02
C LEU A 107 11.45 8.87 18.76
N GLY A 108 11.45 10.18 18.72
CA GLY A 108 12.62 11.00 18.50
C GLY A 108 12.66 12.20 19.43
N GLY A 109 13.84 12.79 19.52
CA GLY A 109 14.02 13.99 20.30
C GLY A 109 15.40 14.59 20.14
N TYR A 110 15.54 15.81 20.64
CA TYR A 110 16.82 16.47 20.74
C TYR A 110 16.86 17.36 21.99
N LEU A 111 18.06 17.53 22.53
CA LEU A 111 18.35 18.40 23.66
C LEU A 111 19.56 19.25 23.32
N THR A 112 19.42 20.56 23.46
CA THR A 112 20.53 21.51 23.36
C THR A 112 20.68 22.21 24.69
N THR A 113 21.91 22.31 25.22
CA THR A 113 22.24 23.00 26.48
C THR A 113 23.36 24.00 26.27
N GLY A 114 23.50 24.99 27.12
CA GLY A 114 24.51 26.04 27.08
C GLY A 114 23.88 27.40 26.80
N ASN A 115 24.39 28.16 25.81
CA ASN A 115 23.85 29.49 25.48
C ASN A 115 22.41 29.46 24.93
N SER A 116 21.94 28.31 24.44
CA SER A 116 20.53 28.04 24.15
C SER A 116 20.12 26.74 24.85
N GLU A 117 18.94 26.74 25.43
CA GLU A 117 18.31 25.56 25.99
C GLU A 117 17.08 25.21 25.14
N THR A 118 17.13 24.10 24.45
CA THR A 118 16.02 23.65 23.60
C THR A 118 15.80 22.16 23.83
N VAL A 119 14.56 21.80 24.12
CA VAL A 119 14.10 20.42 24.22
C VAL A 119 13.05 20.21 23.15
N GLY A 120 13.21 19.20 22.32
CA GLY A 120 12.24 18.79 21.34
C GLY A 120 11.97 17.29 21.42
N ALA A 121 10.72 16.92 21.20
CA ALA A 121 10.28 15.53 21.13
C ALA A 121 9.35 15.36 19.92
N THR A 122 9.42 14.20 19.29
CA THR A 122 8.50 13.76 18.24
C THR A 122 8.04 12.34 18.53
N ALA A 123 6.77 12.08 18.28
CA ALA A 123 6.20 10.74 18.29
C ALA A 123 5.34 10.57 17.04
N ALA A 124 5.46 9.43 16.35
CA ALA A 124 4.62 9.12 15.22
C ALA A 124 4.26 7.62 15.19
N ILE A 125 3.07 7.34 14.67
CA ILE A 125 2.58 5.99 14.41
C ILE A 125 2.05 5.97 12.99
N ASP A 126 2.58 5.08 12.16
CA ASP A 126 2.08 4.78 10.83
C ASP A 126 1.58 3.35 10.80
N LEU A 127 0.32 3.16 10.41
CA LEU A 127 -0.32 1.86 10.29
C LEU A 127 -0.81 1.66 8.86
N THR A 128 -0.61 0.46 8.33
CA THR A 128 -1.12 0.06 7.01
C THR A 128 -1.78 -1.31 7.13
N ARG A 129 -3.01 -1.42 6.65
CA ARG A 129 -3.72 -2.68 6.47
C ARG A 129 -3.86 -2.95 4.98
N GLU A 130 -3.31 -4.07 4.54
CA GLU A 130 -3.37 -4.51 3.15
C GLU A 130 -4.43 -5.60 3.00
N GLY A 131 -5.56 -5.27 2.34
CA GLY A 131 -6.61 -6.22 1.96
C GLY A 131 -6.51 -6.58 0.47
N LEU A 132 -7.44 -7.37 -0.05
CA LEU A 132 -7.49 -7.74 -1.48
C LEU A 132 -7.75 -6.52 -2.36
N GLU A 133 -8.86 -5.84 -2.11
CA GLU A 133 -9.30 -4.67 -2.88
C GLU A 133 -8.95 -3.35 -2.21
N TRP A 134 -8.81 -3.33 -0.89
CA TRP A 134 -8.60 -2.13 -0.10
C TRP A 134 -7.23 -2.12 0.57
N ARG A 135 -6.60 -0.95 0.58
CA ARG A 135 -5.47 -0.62 1.44
C ARG A 135 -5.89 0.55 2.33
N HIS A 136 -5.67 0.43 3.62
CA HIS A 136 -5.94 1.49 4.59
C HIS A 136 -4.61 1.98 5.16
N LYS A 137 -4.41 3.29 5.19
CA LYS A 137 -3.26 3.92 5.81
C LYS A 137 -3.76 4.86 6.92
N VAL A 138 -3.18 4.77 8.09
CA VAL A 138 -3.42 5.68 9.23
C VAL A 138 -2.10 6.25 9.67
N ARG A 139 -2.03 7.55 9.88
CA ARG A 139 -0.88 8.23 10.46
C ARG A 139 -1.30 9.14 11.59
N LEU A 140 -0.60 9.03 12.71
CA LEU A 140 -0.69 9.93 13.86
C LEU A 140 0.70 10.48 14.11
N GLN A 141 0.83 11.78 14.36
CA GLN A 141 2.10 12.44 14.66
C GLN A 141 1.89 13.56 15.65
N GLY A 142 2.82 13.69 16.60
CA GLY A 142 2.91 14.82 17.50
C GLY A 142 4.35 15.31 17.60
N ASP A 143 4.54 16.62 17.44
CA ASP A 143 5.83 17.29 17.63
C ASP A 143 5.69 18.38 18.70
N TYR A 144 6.59 18.38 19.66
CA TYR A 144 6.65 19.37 20.71
C TYR A 144 8.08 19.92 20.86
N GLN A 145 8.21 21.23 20.99
CA GLN A 145 9.49 21.87 21.19
C GLN A 145 9.36 23.02 22.18
N ARG A 146 10.34 23.13 23.09
CA ARG A 146 10.47 24.20 24.04
C ARG A 146 11.88 24.77 23.96
N SER A 147 12.02 26.08 23.92
CA SER A 147 13.30 26.78 23.91
C SER A 147 13.29 27.86 25.00
N LEU A 148 14.33 27.88 25.85
CA LEU A 148 14.45 28.83 26.97
C LEU A 148 13.17 28.94 27.82
N GLY A 149 12.54 27.81 28.10
CA GLY A 149 11.33 27.78 28.88
C GLY A 149 10.03 28.14 28.14
N VAL A 150 10.08 28.56 26.90
CA VAL A 150 8.91 28.92 26.07
C VAL A 150 8.65 27.84 25.04
N THR A 151 7.38 27.45 24.86
CA THR A 151 7.00 26.53 23.77
C THR A 151 7.18 27.23 22.44
N THR A 152 7.90 26.60 21.52
CA THR A 152 8.23 27.15 20.19
C THR A 152 7.70 26.30 19.05
N ARG A 153 7.23 25.07 19.33
CA ARG A 153 6.54 24.19 18.39
C ARG A 153 5.54 23.30 19.12
N GLU A 154 4.36 23.20 18.56
CA GLU A 154 3.31 22.30 18.99
C GLU A 154 2.50 21.95 17.75
N HIS A 155 2.75 20.76 17.20
CA HIS A 155 2.14 20.30 15.96
C HIS A 155 1.55 18.91 16.16
N TYR A 156 0.29 18.73 15.77
CA TYR A 156 -0.42 17.47 15.79
C TYR A 156 -1.00 17.18 14.41
N LEU A 157 -0.86 15.94 13.97
CA LEU A 157 -1.41 15.46 12.70
C LEU A 157 -2.09 14.11 12.92
N ALA A 158 -3.28 13.96 12.36
CA ALA A 158 -3.96 12.68 12.23
C ALA A 158 -4.48 12.55 10.79
N SER A 159 -4.20 11.45 10.13
CA SER A 159 -4.70 11.20 8.77
C SER A 159 -5.16 9.76 8.59
N TYR A 160 -6.15 9.61 7.73
CA TYR A 160 -6.67 8.34 7.26
C TYR A 160 -6.82 8.36 5.74
N GLU A 161 -6.27 7.35 5.07
CA GLU A 161 -6.25 7.24 3.62
C GLU A 161 -6.66 5.82 3.18
N PRO A 162 -7.95 5.60 2.86
CA PRO A 162 -8.40 4.38 2.18
C PRO A 162 -8.08 4.44 0.69
N ASN A 163 -7.54 3.35 0.16
CA ASN A 163 -7.21 3.16 -1.25
C ASN A 163 -7.96 1.94 -1.79
N TYR A 164 -8.79 2.14 -2.82
CA TYR A 164 -9.45 1.06 -3.56
C TYR A 164 -8.60 0.66 -4.78
N LYS A 165 -8.12 -0.57 -4.80
CA LYS A 165 -7.25 -1.10 -5.86
C LYS A 165 -8.08 -1.45 -7.09
N ILE A 166 -7.78 -0.83 -8.23
CA ILE A 166 -8.36 -1.19 -9.53
C ILE A 166 -7.59 -2.38 -10.12
N ASP A 167 -6.27 -2.32 -10.01
CA ASP A 167 -5.35 -3.39 -10.40
C ASP A 167 -4.06 -3.35 -9.56
N SER A 168 -3.02 -4.06 -9.99
CA SER A 168 -1.74 -4.12 -9.28
C SER A 168 -1.01 -2.76 -9.17
N ARG A 169 -1.35 -1.78 -10.01
CA ARG A 169 -0.69 -0.47 -10.07
C ARG A 169 -1.61 0.71 -9.88
N ARG A 170 -2.87 0.62 -10.30
CA ARG A 170 -3.83 1.72 -10.28
C ARG A 170 -4.78 1.58 -9.10
N TYR A 171 -5.05 2.70 -8.44
CA TYR A 171 -6.02 2.74 -7.35
C TYR A 171 -6.71 4.11 -7.29
N ILE A 172 -7.87 4.14 -6.66
CA ILE A 172 -8.55 5.36 -6.25
C ILE A 172 -8.27 5.56 -4.78
N TYR A 173 -7.88 6.75 -4.38
CA TYR A 173 -7.70 7.08 -2.96
C TYR A 173 -8.76 8.06 -2.48
N GLY A 174 -9.14 7.94 -1.21
CA GLY A 174 -9.71 9.00 -0.42
C GLY A 174 -8.73 9.39 0.67
N ALA A 175 -8.70 10.64 1.10
CA ALA A 175 -7.87 11.05 2.22
C ALA A 175 -8.61 12.05 3.10
N GLY A 176 -8.49 11.86 4.41
CA GLY A 176 -8.91 12.80 5.44
C GLY A 176 -7.73 13.11 6.35
N GLN A 177 -7.48 14.39 6.62
CA GLN A 177 -6.37 14.84 7.45
C GLN A 177 -6.84 15.95 8.40
N PHE A 178 -6.44 15.84 9.63
CA PHE A 178 -6.53 16.87 10.67
C PHE A 178 -5.13 17.31 11.03
N GLU A 179 -4.92 18.62 11.12
CA GLU A 179 -3.70 19.24 11.62
C GLU A 179 -4.01 20.34 12.63
N SER A 180 -3.15 20.51 13.60
CA SER A 180 -3.11 21.64 14.50
C SER A 180 -1.67 22.13 14.64
N ASP A 181 -1.41 23.39 14.31
CA ASP A 181 -0.11 24.05 14.51
C ASP A 181 -0.31 25.54 14.77
N ARG A 182 -0.30 25.90 16.04
CA ARG A 182 -0.49 27.30 16.47
C ARG A 182 0.68 28.18 16.05
N PHE A 183 1.86 27.61 15.84
CA PHE A 183 3.06 28.34 15.44
C PHE A 183 3.08 28.64 13.94
N LEU A 184 2.31 27.86 13.15
CA LEU A 184 1.99 28.18 11.75
C LEU A 184 0.72 29.02 11.60
N GLY A 185 0.10 29.44 12.72
CA GLY A 185 -1.03 30.35 12.71
C GLY A 185 -2.40 29.74 12.60
N TYR A 186 -2.55 28.39 12.74
CA TYR A 186 -3.86 27.75 12.72
C TYR A 186 -4.07 26.82 13.94
N ASN A 187 -5.26 26.94 14.55
CA ASN A 187 -5.67 26.06 15.62
C ASN A 187 -6.10 24.69 15.09
N GLN A 188 -6.80 24.68 13.94
CA GLN A 188 -7.33 23.47 13.32
C GLN A 188 -7.33 23.64 11.81
N ARG A 189 -6.89 22.58 11.11
CA ARG A 189 -6.95 22.49 9.66
C ARG A 189 -7.46 21.10 9.29
N TYR A 190 -8.57 21.06 8.57
CA TYR A 190 -9.15 19.84 8.03
C TYR A 190 -8.93 19.84 6.52
N SER A 191 -8.39 18.76 5.99
CA SER A 191 -8.20 18.57 4.55
C SER A 191 -8.84 17.24 4.14
N THR A 192 -9.65 17.28 3.10
CA THR A 192 -10.22 16.07 2.48
C THR A 192 -9.85 16.05 1.01
N SER A 193 -9.60 14.87 0.46
CA SER A 193 -9.31 14.72 -0.97
C SER A 193 -9.75 13.36 -1.48
N ILE A 194 -9.99 13.29 -2.78
CA ILE A 194 -10.23 12.06 -3.52
C ILE A 194 -9.46 12.16 -4.84
N GLY A 195 -8.94 11.05 -5.34
CA GLY A 195 -8.20 11.09 -6.58
C GLY A 195 -7.71 9.74 -7.05
N ALA A 196 -6.86 9.77 -8.07
CA ALA A 196 -6.21 8.61 -8.63
C ALA A 196 -4.79 8.47 -8.09
N GLY A 197 -4.40 7.23 -7.85
CA GLY A 197 -3.04 6.84 -7.49
C GLY A 197 -2.46 5.83 -8.47
N TYR A 198 -1.15 5.90 -8.66
CA TYR A 198 -0.40 5.02 -9.54
C TYR A 198 0.92 4.58 -8.91
N SER A 199 1.12 3.26 -8.83
CA SER A 199 2.39 2.65 -8.41
C SER A 199 3.35 2.58 -9.59
N VAL A 200 4.22 3.60 -9.71
CA VAL A 200 5.18 3.75 -10.83
C VAL A 200 6.26 2.67 -10.76
N ILE A 201 6.79 2.46 -9.56
CA ILE A 201 7.81 1.44 -9.27
C ILE A 201 7.26 0.51 -8.19
N GLN A 202 7.29 -0.78 -8.47
CA GLN A 202 6.83 -1.81 -7.53
C GLN A 202 7.71 -3.06 -7.68
N ASN A 203 8.81 -3.08 -6.96
CA ASN A 203 9.70 -4.23 -6.89
C ASN A 203 10.22 -4.42 -5.45
N PRO A 204 10.88 -5.53 -5.12
CA PRO A 204 11.33 -5.83 -3.75
C PRO A 204 12.28 -4.79 -3.14
N ALA A 205 13.07 -4.10 -3.98
CA ALA A 205 14.05 -3.09 -3.56
C ALA A 205 13.45 -1.68 -3.51
N MET A 206 12.55 -1.34 -4.45
CA MET A 206 12.06 0.03 -4.61
C MET A 206 10.54 0.05 -4.78
N LYS A 207 9.92 1.08 -4.21
CA LYS A 207 8.51 1.42 -4.37
C LYS A 207 8.38 2.92 -4.61
N LEU A 208 7.53 3.31 -5.58
CA LEU A 208 7.17 4.69 -5.84
C LEU A 208 5.69 4.75 -6.17
N ASP A 209 4.93 5.37 -5.29
CA ASP A 209 3.52 5.69 -5.49
C ASP A 209 3.36 7.20 -5.71
N LEU A 210 2.54 7.57 -6.67
CA LEU A 210 2.12 8.95 -6.95
C LEU A 210 0.61 9.06 -6.86
N GLU A 211 0.11 10.16 -6.31
CA GLU A 211 -1.32 10.44 -6.18
C GLU A 211 -1.61 11.87 -6.64
N LEU A 212 -2.77 12.06 -7.26
CA LEU A 212 -3.25 13.36 -7.69
C LEU A 212 -4.78 13.40 -7.61
N GLY A 213 -5.34 14.51 -7.12
CA GLY A 213 -6.77 14.71 -7.09
C GLY A 213 -7.19 16.06 -6.54
N PRO A 214 -8.48 16.42 -6.69
CA PRO A 214 -9.06 17.57 -6.03
C PRO A 214 -9.10 17.38 -4.51
N ALA A 215 -9.01 18.47 -3.80
CA ALA A 215 -9.09 18.53 -2.35
C ALA A 215 -9.96 19.72 -1.90
N TYR A 216 -10.46 19.61 -0.69
CA TYR A 216 -11.11 20.68 0.02
C TYR A 216 -10.41 20.88 1.36
N ARG A 217 -10.14 22.12 1.73
CA ARG A 217 -9.49 22.48 2.98
C ARG A 217 -10.30 23.52 3.75
N TYR A 218 -10.45 23.28 5.05
CA TYR A 218 -10.98 24.24 6.02
C TYR A 218 -9.93 24.52 7.06
N THR A 219 -9.65 25.80 7.32
CA THR A 219 -8.66 26.26 8.29
C THR A 219 -9.31 27.23 9.26
N ALA A 220 -9.18 26.98 10.56
CA ALA A 220 -9.49 27.91 11.62
C ALA A 220 -8.18 28.48 12.18
N PHE A 221 -7.97 29.77 11.98
CA PHE A 221 -6.73 30.45 12.37
C PHE A 221 -6.72 30.84 13.86
N THR A 222 -5.53 31.19 14.35
CA THR A 222 -5.33 31.62 15.75
C THR A 222 -5.92 32.99 16.04
N ASP A 223 -6.19 33.80 15.02
CA ASP A 223 -6.87 35.09 15.09
C ASP A 223 -8.41 34.98 15.08
N SER A 224 -8.95 33.78 15.23
CA SER A 224 -10.38 33.46 15.17
C SER A 224 -11.02 33.62 13.79
N THR A 225 -10.25 33.85 12.73
CA THR A 225 -10.75 33.82 11.36
C THR A 225 -10.82 32.39 10.84
N THR A 226 -11.67 32.15 9.85
CA THR A 226 -11.81 30.85 9.19
C THR A 226 -11.72 31.01 7.68
N GLN A 227 -11.18 30.00 7.02
CA GLN A 227 -11.02 29.98 5.57
C GLN A 227 -11.35 28.59 5.03
N SER A 228 -12.10 28.58 3.93
CA SER A 228 -12.39 27.38 3.16
C SER A 228 -11.90 27.55 1.74
N SER A 229 -11.25 26.53 1.18
CA SER A 229 -10.77 26.58 -0.20
C SER A 229 -10.83 25.22 -0.89
N LEU A 230 -11.00 25.27 -2.21
CA LEU A 230 -10.71 24.15 -3.09
C LEU A 230 -9.20 24.16 -3.40
N ALA A 231 -8.61 22.98 -3.43
CA ALA A 231 -7.20 22.76 -3.70
C ALA A 231 -7.01 21.63 -4.72
N ALA A 232 -5.84 21.55 -5.31
CA ALA A 232 -5.32 20.32 -5.92
C ALA A 232 -4.34 19.68 -4.92
N ARG A 233 -4.51 18.37 -4.64
CA ARG A 233 -3.57 17.58 -3.85
C ARG A 233 -2.72 16.71 -4.76
N GLY A 234 -1.40 16.77 -4.59
CA GLY A 234 -0.45 15.80 -5.12
C GLY A 234 0.33 15.16 -3.97
N SER A 235 0.65 13.87 -4.08
CA SER A 235 1.54 13.20 -3.13
C SER A 235 2.48 12.22 -3.80
N LEU A 236 3.61 11.97 -3.12
CA LEU A 236 4.66 11.05 -3.51
C LEU A 236 5.07 10.24 -2.29
N ASP A 237 5.13 8.92 -2.44
CA ASP A 237 5.66 7.99 -1.45
C ASP A 237 6.72 7.12 -2.13
N PHE A 238 7.99 7.39 -1.83
CA PHE A 238 9.13 6.65 -2.35
C PHE A 238 9.85 5.92 -1.24
N ALA A 239 10.17 4.67 -1.46
CA ALA A 239 10.96 3.84 -0.56
C ALA A 239 12.01 3.06 -1.35
N TRP A 240 13.26 3.07 -0.85
CA TRP A 240 14.37 2.33 -1.42
C TRP A 240 15.12 1.58 -0.34
N LYS A 241 15.17 0.27 -0.47
CA LYS A 241 15.95 -0.64 0.38
C LYS A 241 17.29 -0.88 -0.29
N PHE A 242 18.34 -0.21 0.17
CA PHE A 242 19.70 -0.45 -0.32
C PHE A 242 20.22 -1.83 0.07
N THR A 243 19.95 -2.22 1.31
CA THR A 243 20.26 -3.53 1.86
C THR A 243 19.11 -4.00 2.76
N SER A 244 19.22 -5.20 3.34
CA SER A 244 18.26 -5.69 4.34
C SER A 244 18.23 -4.84 5.62
N GLY A 245 19.26 -4.04 5.86
CA GLY A 245 19.40 -3.20 7.06
C GLY A 245 19.34 -1.70 6.81
N LEU A 246 19.37 -1.21 5.54
CA LEU A 246 19.41 0.22 5.23
C LEU A 246 18.29 0.60 4.25
N LYS A 247 17.45 1.55 4.64
CA LYS A 247 16.29 2.00 3.87
C LYS A 247 16.23 3.53 3.82
N LEU A 248 16.06 4.07 2.63
CA LEU A 248 15.70 5.47 2.38
C LEU A 248 14.21 5.57 2.10
N THR A 249 13.56 6.59 2.66
CA THR A 249 12.18 6.94 2.34
C THR A 249 12.08 8.43 2.04
N GLN A 250 11.25 8.77 1.07
CA GLN A 250 10.86 10.13 0.75
C GLN A 250 9.34 10.17 0.67
N VAL A 251 8.72 10.92 1.56
CA VAL A 251 7.28 11.18 1.52
C VAL A 251 7.10 12.67 1.28
N ALA A 252 6.28 13.04 0.30
CA ALA A 252 5.98 14.42 0.04
C ALA A 252 4.49 14.59 -0.29
N SER A 253 3.92 15.73 0.10
CA SER A 253 2.57 16.12 -0.27
C SER A 253 2.52 17.62 -0.57
N ALA A 254 1.70 18.00 -1.54
CA ALA A 254 1.44 19.38 -1.89
C ALA A 254 -0.08 19.60 -1.95
N TYR A 255 -0.52 20.68 -1.33
CA TYR A 255 -1.86 21.23 -1.49
C TYR A 255 -1.72 22.59 -2.16
N LEU A 256 -2.14 22.68 -3.41
CA LEU A 256 -2.10 23.91 -4.20
C LEU A 256 -3.47 24.57 -4.16
N GLU A 257 -3.55 25.70 -3.52
CA GLU A 257 -4.79 26.44 -3.33
C GLU A 257 -4.58 27.96 -3.56
N ARG A 258 -5.67 28.68 -3.71
CA ARG A 258 -5.61 30.11 -4.06
C ARG A 258 -4.94 30.97 -2.99
N TYR A 259 -5.12 30.64 -1.72
CA TYR A 259 -4.76 31.53 -0.61
C TYR A 259 -3.43 31.15 0.02
N ASN A 260 -3.24 29.88 0.34
CA ASN A 260 -2.02 29.41 1.01
C ASN A 260 -1.66 27.97 0.60
N SER A 261 -0.85 27.84 -0.44
CA SER A 261 -0.33 26.54 -0.86
C SER A 261 0.66 25.98 0.15
N THR A 262 0.54 24.71 0.45
CA THR A 262 1.37 24.00 1.44
C THR A 262 2.11 22.86 0.75
N ILE A 263 3.41 22.75 1.01
CA ILE A 263 4.22 21.58 0.58
C ILE A 263 4.92 21.03 1.81
N ASN A 264 4.72 19.73 2.07
CA ASN A 264 5.40 18.99 3.13
C ASN A 264 6.25 17.90 2.52
N GLY A 265 7.49 17.78 2.95
CA GLY A 265 8.42 16.76 2.51
C GLY A 265 9.20 16.17 3.68
N THR A 266 9.36 14.85 3.72
CA THR A 266 10.18 14.14 4.70
C THR A 266 11.08 13.17 3.99
N THR A 267 12.38 13.37 4.10
CA THR A 267 13.42 12.40 3.69
C THR A 267 13.93 11.71 4.94
N ALA A 268 13.91 10.38 4.97
CA ALA A 268 14.40 9.64 6.12
C ALA A 268 15.30 8.47 5.70
N LEU A 269 16.43 8.33 6.39
CA LEU A 269 17.36 7.22 6.27
C LEU A 269 17.31 6.40 7.54
N ALA A 270 16.86 5.15 7.44
CA ALA A 270 16.74 4.23 8.56
C ALA A 270 17.74 3.09 8.43
N ALA A 271 18.49 2.85 9.50
CA ALA A 271 19.43 1.74 9.64
C ALA A 271 18.95 0.79 10.74
N ARG A 272 18.84 -0.51 10.43
CA ARG A 272 18.46 -1.53 11.40
C ARG A 272 19.54 -1.70 12.44
N VAL A 273 19.14 -1.67 13.73
CA VAL A 273 20.05 -1.86 14.86
C VAL A 273 19.96 -3.29 15.36
N VAL A 274 18.77 -3.73 15.79
CA VAL A 274 18.52 -5.08 16.28
C VAL A 274 17.05 -5.47 16.09
N GLY A 275 16.79 -6.65 15.52
CA GLY A 275 15.44 -7.14 15.31
C GLY A 275 14.55 -6.13 14.57
N PRO A 276 13.42 -5.72 15.15
CA PRO A 276 12.48 -4.76 14.59
C PRO A 276 12.88 -3.29 14.82
N LEU A 277 13.96 -3.03 15.57
CA LEU A 277 14.40 -1.68 15.95
C LEU A 277 15.39 -1.11 14.94
N SER A 278 15.15 0.12 14.51
CA SER A 278 16.02 0.90 13.61
C SER A 278 16.33 2.27 14.20
N ALA A 279 17.53 2.77 13.94
CA ALA A 279 17.85 4.18 14.12
C ALA A 279 17.51 4.92 12.82
N GLN A 280 16.92 6.10 12.92
CA GLN A 280 16.50 6.90 11.77
C GLN A 280 16.99 8.33 11.91
N LEU A 281 17.53 8.86 10.80
CA LEU A 281 17.75 10.28 10.62
C LEU A 281 16.75 10.79 9.61
N SER A 282 16.03 11.87 9.92
CA SER A 282 15.06 12.46 9.03
C SER A 282 15.27 13.96 8.88
N TYR A 283 14.98 14.44 7.66
CA TYR A 283 14.95 15.85 7.30
C TYR A 283 13.56 16.19 6.80
N VAL A 284 12.91 17.11 7.50
CA VAL A 284 11.53 17.55 7.22
C VAL A 284 11.59 18.96 6.67
N VAL A 285 10.91 19.19 5.56
CA VAL A 285 10.69 20.50 4.95
C VAL A 285 9.21 20.80 4.95
N GLN A 286 8.83 21.96 5.44
CA GLN A 286 7.47 22.45 5.43
C GLN A 286 7.47 23.84 4.79
N TYR A 287 6.69 24.01 3.73
CA TYR A 287 6.55 25.25 2.99
C TYR A 287 5.09 25.71 3.02
N GLU A 288 4.89 26.98 3.32
CA GLU A 288 3.62 27.70 3.26
C GLU A 288 3.80 28.92 2.36
N SER A 289 2.97 29.10 1.33
CA SER A 289 3.12 30.24 0.40
C SER A 289 2.71 31.57 1.02
N SER A 290 1.84 31.56 2.02
CA SER A 290 1.32 32.74 2.72
C SER A 290 1.29 32.47 4.24
N PRO A 291 2.45 32.40 4.90
CA PRO A 291 2.51 32.21 6.34
C PRO A 291 2.05 33.48 7.09
N PRO A 292 1.72 33.38 8.39
CA PRO A 292 1.42 34.55 9.21
C PRO A 292 2.53 35.61 9.17
N VAL A 293 2.16 36.89 9.36
CA VAL A 293 3.11 38.01 9.37
C VAL A 293 4.25 37.77 10.36
N GLY A 294 5.48 37.95 9.92
CA GLY A 294 6.69 37.73 10.72
C GLY A 294 7.20 36.28 10.72
N ARG A 295 6.55 35.36 10.02
CA ARG A 295 7.01 33.99 9.82
C ARG A 295 7.68 33.79 8.47
N ARG A 296 8.60 32.80 8.38
CA ARG A 296 9.22 32.40 7.13
C ARG A 296 8.28 31.47 6.35
N THR A 297 8.43 31.46 5.04
CA THR A 297 7.68 30.56 4.15
C THR A 297 8.15 29.10 4.25
N THR A 298 9.36 28.88 4.73
CA THR A 298 9.96 27.54 4.79
C THR A 298 10.53 27.27 6.17
N ASP A 299 10.08 26.16 6.77
CA ASP A 299 10.62 25.58 7.99
C ASP A 299 11.30 24.26 7.68
N THR A 300 12.44 24.03 8.32
CA THR A 300 13.18 22.76 8.20
C THR A 300 13.48 22.19 9.57
N THR A 301 13.40 20.86 9.69
CA THR A 301 13.69 20.16 10.95
C THR A 301 14.51 18.91 10.67
N SER A 302 15.68 18.80 11.31
CA SER A 302 16.46 17.56 11.34
C SER A 302 16.16 16.81 12.63
N ARG A 303 15.91 15.50 12.54
CA ARG A 303 15.54 14.64 13.67
C ARG A 303 16.38 13.39 13.69
N ALA A 304 16.68 12.91 14.90
CA ALA A 304 17.17 11.56 15.16
C ALA A 304 16.13 10.82 15.99
N SER A 305 15.77 9.62 15.56
CA SER A 305 14.70 8.85 16.18
C SER A 305 15.01 7.35 16.21
N LEU A 306 14.33 6.64 17.10
CA LEU A 306 14.24 5.20 17.13
C LEU A 306 12.89 4.80 16.51
N VAL A 307 12.91 3.81 15.63
CA VAL A 307 11.75 3.29 14.92
C VAL A 307 11.60 1.82 15.22
N TYR A 308 10.45 1.44 15.75
CA TYR A 308 10.04 0.05 15.96
C TYR A 308 9.02 -0.34 14.89
N THR A 309 9.30 -1.43 14.16
CA THR A 309 8.43 -1.94 13.08
C THR A 309 7.78 -3.25 13.52
N PHE A 310 6.47 -3.40 13.37
CA PHE A 310 5.67 -4.55 13.79
C PHE A 310 4.65 -4.99 12.74
#